data_ba7e422811d46d495dbd71432917c2ea
#
_entry.id   ba7e422811d46d495dbd71432917c2ea
#
_cell.length_a   1.000
_cell.length_b   1.000
_cell.length_c   1.000
_cell.angle_alpha   90.00
_cell.angle_beta   90.00
_cell.angle_gamma   90.00
#
_symmetry.space_group_name_H-M   'P 1'
#
loop_
_entity.id
_entity.type
_entity.pdbx_description
1 polymer ?
#
loop_
_entity_poly.entity_id
_entity_poly.type
_entity_poly.pdbx_seq_one_letter_code
_entity_poly.pdbx_strand_id
1 'polypeptide(L)'
;ISLMHNKKINAIKNSEIILHSEKEEFFVPKVGILTYFVKAPFARRVALNRENIFIRDFFTCQYCGKSAESVDHIIPRSKGGLHEWSNVVACCKKCNLIKADKLLHQTHLNLKNPPSNPKDNFWIKTIVGSNPDPSWEEYLISA
;
A
#
# COMPACT_ATOMS: atom_id res chain seq x y z
N ILE A 1 -14.32 17.23 10.88
CA ILE A 1 -15.28 18.17 11.52
C ILE A 1 -15.98 19.03 10.47
N SER A 2 -15.27 19.77 9.62
CA SER A 2 -15.87 20.66 8.60
C SER A 2 -16.88 19.96 7.67
N LEU A 3 -16.62 18.70 7.28
CA LEU A 3 -17.56 17.94 6.45
C LEU A 3 -18.82 17.50 7.21
N MET A 4 -18.71 17.24 8.52
CA MET A 4 -19.86 16.90 9.37
C MET A 4 -20.74 18.13 9.63
N HIS A 5 -20.13 19.24 10.03
CA HIS A 5 -20.82 20.50 10.26
C HIS A 5 -21.61 20.94 9.02
N ASN A 6 -21.05 20.80 7.84
CA ASN A 6 -21.70 21.14 6.57
C ASN A 6 -22.64 20.03 6.04
N LYS A 7 -22.94 18.99 6.81
CA LYS A 7 -23.78 17.84 6.43
C LYS A 7 -23.34 17.17 5.12
N LYS A 8 -22.03 17.17 4.83
CA LYS A 8 -21.42 16.60 3.63
C LYS A 8 -20.99 15.17 3.81
N ILE A 9 -21.07 14.62 5.02
CA ILE A 9 -20.72 13.25 5.38
C ILE A 9 -21.75 12.68 6.36
N ASN A 10 -22.15 11.45 6.14
CA ASN A 10 -22.92 10.64 7.10
C ASN A 10 -21.99 9.64 7.76
N ALA A 11 -21.88 9.68 9.09
CA ALA A 11 -21.10 8.70 9.84
C ALA A 11 -21.76 7.32 9.79
N ILE A 12 -21.00 6.27 9.44
CA ILE A 12 -21.42 4.87 9.50
C ILE A 12 -20.94 4.23 10.79
N LYS A 13 -19.66 4.44 11.11
CA LYS A 13 -19.03 3.97 12.34
C LYS A 13 -18.37 5.15 13.05
N ASN A 14 -18.68 5.33 14.32
CA ASN A 14 -18.04 6.35 15.15
C ASN A 14 -16.88 5.75 15.95
N SER A 15 -15.89 6.59 16.27
CA SER A 15 -14.90 6.28 17.29
C SER A 15 -15.44 6.60 18.67
N GLU A 16 -14.69 6.25 19.70
CA GLU A 16 -14.96 6.66 21.09
C GLU A 16 -14.51 8.10 21.37
N ILE A 17 -13.85 8.75 20.38
CA ILE A 17 -13.34 10.10 20.53
C ILE A 17 -14.47 11.11 20.32
N ILE A 18 -14.73 11.91 21.34
CA ILE A 18 -15.67 13.01 21.30
C ILE A 18 -14.88 14.31 21.25
N LEU A 19 -15.20 15.17 20.31
CA LEU A 19 -14.65 16.52 20.20
C LEU A 19 -15.71 17.50 20.70
N HIS A 20 -15.34 18.32 21.67
CA HIS A 20 -16.18 19.34 22.26
C HIS A 20 -15.89 20.70 21.62
N SER A 21 -16.93 21.41 21.23
CA SER A 21 -16.88 22.82 20.91
C SER A 21 -17.73 23.62 21.91
N GLU A 22 -17.68 24.93 21.88
CA GLU A 22 -18.50 25.76 22.78
C GLU A 22 -20.02 25.54 22.64
N LYS A 23 -20.47 24.97 21.51
CA LYS A 23 -21.91 24.85 21.18
C LYS A 23 -22.35 23.40 20.92
N GLU A 24 -21.44 22.50 20.57
CA GLU A 24 -21.80 21.17 20.08
C GLU A 24 -20.72 20.14 20.42
N GLU A 25 -21.15 18.88 20.60
CA GLU A 25 -20.28 17.73 20.73
C GLU A 25 -20.32 16.90 19.45
N PHE A 26 -19.16 16.45 18.99
CA PHE A 26 -19.03 15.66 17.76
C PHE A 26 -18.31 14.35 18.06
N PHE A 27 -18.92 13.22 17.69
CA PHE A 27 -18.20 11.96 17.59
C PHE A 27 -17.33 11.96 16.33
N VAL A 28 -16.05 11.63 16.49
CA VAL A 28 -15.16 11.48 15.33
C VAL A 28 -15.54 10.19 14.58
N PRO A 29 -15.96 10.25 13.31
CA PRO A 29 -16.31 9.04 12.58
C PRO A 29 -15.04 8.27 12.21
N LYS A 30 -15.05 6.94 12.41
CA LYS A 30 -14.06 6.03 11.84
C LYS A 30 -14.34 5.76 10.37
N VAL A 31 -15.62 5.67 10.01
CA VAL A 31 -16.10 5.45 8.65
C VAL A 31 -17.26 6.39 8.38
N GLY A 32 -17.26 7.02 7.23
CA GLY A 32 -18.34 7.90 6.81
C GLY A 32 -18.55 7.88 5.30
N ILE A 33 -19.79 8.06 4.87
CA ILE A 33 -20.17 8.21 3.46
C ILE A 33 -20.38 9.68 3.14
N LEU A 34 -19.78 10.16 2.05
CA LEU A 34 -20.06 11.48 1.51
C LEU A 34 -21.50 11.53 0.97
N THR A 35 -22.21 12.62 1.25
CA THR A 35 -23.59 12.86 0.78
C THR A 35 -23.65 13.27 -0.68
N TYR A 36 -22.52 13.40 -1.35
CA TYR A 36 -22.40 13.79 -2.75
C TYR A 36 -21.34 12.95 -3.45
N PHE A 37 -21.50 12.78 -4.76
CA PHE A 37 -20.54 12.04 -5.56
C PHE A 37 -19.23 12.81 -5.71
N VAL A 38 -18.12 12.18 -5.33
CA VAL A 38 -16.78 12.67 -5.64
C VAL A 38 -16.19 11.74 -6.69
N LYS A 39 -15.87 12.29 -7.85
CA LYS A 39 -15.12 11.55 -8.85
C LYS A 39 -13.76 11.19 -8.24
N ALA A 40 -13.55 9.91 -7.96
CA ALA A 40 -12.24 9.45 -7.49
C ALA A 40 -11.17 9.93 -8.49
N PRO A 41 -10.03 10.42 -8.02
CA PRO A 41 -8.95 10.79 -8.92
C PRO A 41 -8.64 9.57 -9.78
N PHE A 42 -8.70 9.74 -11.10
CA PHE A 42 -8.35 8.66 -12.04
C PHE A 42 -7.06 8.02 -11.58
N ALA A 43 -6.99 6.70 -11.74
CA ALA A 43 -5.81 5.90 -11.44
C ALA A 43 -4.56 6.59 -12.01
N ARG A 44 -3.91 7.42 -11.20
CA ARG A 44 -2.61 7.95 -11.55
C ARG A 44 -1.70 6.74 -11.63
N ARG A 45 -0.94 6.63 -12.71
CA ARG A 45 0.10 5.60 -12.78
C ARG A 45 0.93 5.71 -11.52
N VAL A 46 0.90 4.65 -10.72
CA VAL A 46 1.62 4.61 -9.45
C VAL A 46 3.11 4.75 -9.78
N ALA A 47 3.76 5.74 -9.19
CA ALA A 47 5.19 5.95 -9.41
C ALA A 47 5.98 4.74 -8.90
N LEU A 48 6.90 4.23 -9.73
CA LEU A 48 7.81 3.17 -9.34
C LEU A 48 8.91 3.76 -8.45
N ASN A 49 8.75 3.63 -7.16
CA ASN A 49 9.70 4.05 -6.14
C ASN A 49 9.81 2.99 -5.04
N ARG A 50 10.81 3.14 -4.19
CA ARG A 50 11.09 2.19 -3.10
C ARG A 50 9.89 1.98 -2.16
N GLU A 51 9.23 3.05 -1.77
CA GLU A 51 8.10 3.01 -0.84
C GLU A 51 6.92 2.24 -1.43
N ASN A 52 6.55 2.55 -2.66
CA ASN A 52 5.46 1.87 -3.35
C ASN A 52 5.77 0.39 -3.65
N ILE A 53 7.03 0.01 -3.87
CA ILE A 53 7.45 -1.39 -3.98
C ILE A 53 7.25 -2.09 -2.63
N PHE A 54 7.64 -1.47 -1.52
CA PHE A 54 7.41 -2.05 -0.18
C PHE A 54 5.94 -2.21 0.14
N ILE A 55 5.10 -1.22 -0.16
CA ILE A 55 3.65 -1.29 0.04
C ILE A 55 3.05 -2.43 -0.80
N ARG A 56 3.43 -2.57 -2.08
CA ARG A 56 2.98 -3.66 -2.96
C ARG A 56 3.32 -5.03 -2.38
N ASP A 57 4.52 -5.17 -1.86
CA ASP A 57 5.08 -6.43 -1.36
C ASP A 57 4.84 -6.62 0.15
N PHE A 58 3.98 -5.80 0.76
CA PHE A 58 3.60 -5.86 2.18
C PHE A 58 4.81 -5.81 3.11
N PHE A 59 5.83 -4.99 2.78
CA PHE A 59 7.07 -4.86 3.54
C PHE A 59 7.79 -6.20 3.77
N THR A 60 7.51 -7.19 2.91
CA THR A 60 7.96 -8.57 3.04
C THR A 60 8.94 -8.93 1.93
N CYS A 61 10.03 -9.58 2.29
CA CYS A 61 11.01 -10.11 1.32
C CYS A 61 10.36 -11.17 0.42
N GLN A 62 10.32 -10.94 -0.88
CA GLN A 62 9.69 -11.82 -1.85
C GLN A 62 10.47 -13.12 -2.09
N TYR A 63 11.66 -13.26 -1.53
CA TYR A 63 12.45 -14.50 -1.56
C TYR A 63 12.25 -15.38 -0.32
N CYS A 64 12.38 -14.82 0.89
CA CYS A 64 12.36 -15.63 2.12
C CYS A 64 11.18 -15.34 3.06
N GLY A 65 10.40 -14.27 2.83
CA GLY A 65 9.25 -13.88 3.66
C GLY A 65 9.59 -13.13 4.95
N LYS A 66 10.84 -12.79 5.20
CA LYS A 66 11.23 -11.92 6.31
C LYS A 66 10.97 -10.45 5.97
N SER A 67 11.12 -9.55 6.94
CA SER A 67 11.01 -8.11 6.70
C SER A 67 11.93 -7.65 5.56
N ALA A 68 11.38 -6.82 4.68
CA ALA A 68 12.12 -6.23 3.57
C ALA A 68 12.84 -4.96 4.01
N GLU A 69 14.08 -4.80 3.57
CA GLU A 69 14.92 -3.64 3.86
C GLU A 69 15.59 -3.06 2.60
N SER A 70 15.41 -3.72 1.46
CA SER A 70 16.04 -3.37 0.19
C SER A 70 15.10 -3.67 -0.97
N VAL A 71 15.42 -3.15 -2.13
CA VAL A 71 14.78 -3.47 -3.40
C VAL A 71 15.79 -4.17 -4.29
N ASP A 72 15.37 -5.22 -4.97
CA ASP A 72 16.20 -5.97 -5.90
C ASP A 72 15.56 -6.00 -7.30
N HIS A 73 16.41 -6.09 -8.33
CA HIS A 73 15.99 -6.35 -9.70
C HIS A 73 16.12 -7.85 -9.99
N ILE A 74 15.01 -8.51 -10.32
CA ILE A 74 14.99 -9.96 -10.62
C ILE A 74 15.98 -10.27 -11.73
N ILE A 75 15.91 -9.55 -12.85
CA ILE A 75 16.95 -9.50 -13.87
C ILE A 75 17.84 -8.31 -13.51
N PRO A 76 19.12 -8.52 -13.16
CA PRO A 76 20.03 -7.44 -12.82
C PRO A 76 20.15 -6.39 -13.93
N ARG A 77 20.31 -5.14 -13.55
CA ARG A 77 20.52 -4.05 -14.51
C ARG A 77 21.78 -4.28 -15.39
N SER A 78 22.81 -4.89 -14.81
CA SER A 78 24.02 -5.30 -15.54
C SER A 78 23.76 -6.34 -16.63
N LYS A 79 22.62 -7.02 -16.58
CA LYS A 79 22.17 -8.04 -17.54
C LYS A 79 20.97 -7.58 -18.37
N GLY A 80 20.76 -6.27 -18.48
CA GLY A 80 19.69 -5.68 -19.28
C GLY A 80 18.33 -5.58 -18.58
N GLY A 81 18.26 -5.86 -17.28
CA GLY A 81 17.01 -5.72 -16.53
C GLY A 81 16.54 -4.28 -16.45
N LEU A 82 15.29 -4.05 -16.81
CA LEU A 82 14.68 -2.73 -16.78
C LEU A 82 14.19 -2.39 -15.37
N HIS A 83 14.10 -1.08 -15.07
CA HIS A 83 13.50 -0.59 -13.83
C HIS A 83 11.98 -0.46 -14.01
N GLU A 84 11.28 -1.56 -13.89
CA GLU A 84 9.83 -1.67 -14.08
C GLU A 84 9.18 -2.54 -13.03
N TRP A 85 7.87 -2.41 -12.86
CA TRP A 85 7.11 -3.11 -11.83
C TRP A 85 7.23 -4.63 -11.92
N SER A 86 7.35 -5.17 -13.12
CA SER A 86 7.52 -6.61 -13.41
C SER A 86 8.91 -7.15 -13.06
N ASN A 87 9.90 -6.27 -12.86
CA ASN A 87 11.29 -6.66 -12.63
C ASN A 87 11.86 -6.24 -11.28
N VAL A 88 11.08 -5.59 -10.40
CA VAL A 88 11.55 -5.16 -9.09
C VAL A 88 10.75 -5.78 -7.97
N VAL A 89 11.42 -6.15 -6.87
CA VAL A 89 10.79 -6.75 -5.68
C VAL A 89 11.42 -6.22 -4.40
N ALA A 90 10.61 -6.20 -3.33
CA ALA A 90 11.11 -5.95 -1.98
C ALA A 90 11.89 -7.17 -1.47
N CYS A 91 13.04 -6.97 -0.85
CA CYS A 91 13.85 -8.05 -0.33
C CYS A 91 14.57 -7.66 0.97
N CYS A 92 15.02 -8.64 1.75
CA CYS A 92 15.91 -8.40 2.88
C CYS A 92 17.37 -8.30 2.40
N LYS A 93 18.23 -7.65 3.18
CA LYS A 93 19.66 -7.51 2.87
C LYS A 93 20.34 -8.84 2.58
N LYS A 94 20.02 -9.89 3.36
CA LYS A 94 20.61 -11.22 3.19
C LYS A 94 20.33 -11.81 1.81
N CYS A 95 19.06 -11.83 1.40
CA CYS A 95 18.68 -12.34 0.08
C CYS A 95 19.25 -11.49 -1.05
N ASN A 96 19.29 -10.16 -0.88
CA ASN A 96 19.88 -9.25 -1.86
C ASN A 96 21.38 -9.53 -2.06
N LEU A 97 22.13 -9.76 -0.99
CA LEU A 97 23.56 -10.13 -1.06
C LEU A 97 23.78 -11.49 -1.72
N ILE A 98 22.94 -12.50 -1.42
CA ILE A 98 23.02 -13.83 -2.02
C ILE A 98 22.75 -13.74 -3.54
N LYS A 99 21.75 -12.96 -3.92
CA LYS A 99 21.38 -12.78 -5.31
C LYS A 99 22.44 -11.99 -6.09
N ALA A 100 22.91 -10.89 -5.52
CA ALA A 100 23.87 -9.98 -6.16
C ALA A 100 23.46 -9.68 -7.64
N ASP A 101 24.37 -9.86 -8.59
CA ASP A 101 24.15 -9.67 -10.03
C ASP A 101 23.77 -10.98 -10.77
N LYS A 102 23.39 -12.02 -10.04
CA LYS A 102 23.02 -13.31 -10.61
C LYS A 102 21.54 -13.33 -11.04
N LEU A 103 21.23 -14.11 -12.07
CA LEU A 103 19.86 -14.45 -12.41
C LEU A 103 19.28 -15.45 -11.39
N LEU A 104 17.96 -15.50 -11.20
CA LEU A 104 17.34 -16.37 -10.18
C LEU A 104 17.74 -17.84 -10.35
N HIS A 105 17.78 -18.35 -11.57
CA HIS A 105 18.17 -19.74 -11.85
C HIS A 105 19.64 -20.07 -11.52
N GLN A 106 20.45 -19.04 -11.30
CA GLN A 106 21.86 -19.18 -10.85
C GLN A 106 21.98 -19.16 -9.32
N THR A 107 20.85 -19.08 -8.60
CA THR A 107 20.78 -19.01 -7.15
C THR A 107 19.80 -20.07 -6.64
N HIS A 108 19.77 -20.31 -5.33
CA HIS A 108 18.73 -21.12 -4.68
C HIS A 108 17.51 -20.29 -4.25
N LEU A 109 17.42 -19.02 -4.67
CA LEU A 109 16.31 -18.14 -4.33
C LEU A 109 15.14 -18.35 -5.29
N ASN A 110 13.94 -18.42 -4.73
CA ASN A 110 12.70 -18.48 -5.48
C ASN A 110 11.80 -17.31 -5.12
N LEU A 111 11.07 -16.78 -6.07
CA LEU A 111 10.06 -15.77 -5.82
C LEU A 111 8.82 -16.44 -5.20
N LYS A 112 8.31 -15.85 -4.12
CA LYS A 112 7.04 -16.26 -3.52
C LYS A 112 5.86 -15.90 -4.42
N ASN A 113 5.90 -14.69 -4.97
CA ASN A 113 4.90 -14.20 -5.91
C ASN A 113 5.59 -13.51 -7.08
N PRO A 114 5.11 -13.69 -8.31
CA PRO A 114 5.61 -12.92 -9.44
C PRO A 114 5.23 -11.44 -9.25
N PRO A 115 6.17 -10.50 -9.47
CA PRO A 115 5.86 -9.09 -9.34
C PRO A 115 4.90 -8.66 -10.45
N SER A 116 3.93 -7.84 -10.08
CA SER A 116 2.92 -7.31 -10.99
C SER A 116 2.81 -5.80 -10.85
N ASN A 117 2.19 -5.17 -11.83
CA ASN A 117 1.80 -3.77 -11.72
C ASN A 117 0.81 -3.60 -10.57
N PRO A 118 0.91 -2.51 -9.81
CA PRO A 118 -0.11 -2.18 -8.81
C PRO A 118 -1.50 -2.10 -9.44
N LYS A 119 -2.50 -2.63 -8.74
CA LYS A 119 -3.90 -2.54 -9.14
C LYS A 119 -4.44 -1.12 -8.94
N ASP A 120 -5.59 -0.82 -9.53
CA ASP A 120 -6.21 0.52 -9.49
C ASP A 120 -6.48 1.02 -8.06
N ASN A 121 -6.73 0.12 -7.11
CA ASN A 121 -6.94 0.46 -5.71
C ASN A 121 -5.63 0.59 -4.88
N PHE A 122 -4.46 0.54 -5.50
CA PHE A 122 -3.17 0.63 -4.81
C PHE A 122 -3.01 1.93 -4.00
N TRP A 123 -3.58 3.04 -4.49
CA TRP A 123 -3.56 4.32 -3.81
C TRP A 123 -4.23 4.26 -2.42
N ILE A 124 -5.26 3.43 -2.25
CA ILE A 124 -5.94 3.21 -0.96
C ILE A 124 -4.93 2.64 0.03
N LYS A 125 -4.17 1.62 -0.37
CA LYS A 125 -3.13 1.01 0.47
C LYS A 125 -2.03 1.99 0.86
N THR A 126 -1.70 2.92 -0.04
CA THR A 126 -0.70 3.97 0.22
C THR A 126 -1.19 4.97 1.27
N ILE A 127 -2.48 5.33 1.25
CA ILE A 127 -3.08 6.28 2.20
C ILE A 127 -3.35 5.61 3.55
N VAL A 128 -3.87 4.40 3.53
CA VAL A 128 -4.29 3.65 4.73
C VAL A 128 -3.09 3.10 5.50
N GLY A 129 -1.96 2.90 4.81
CA GLY A 129 -0.74 2.36 5.41
C GLY A 129 -0.77 0.85 5.58
N SER A 130 0.24 0.32 6.27
CA SER A 130 0.45 -1.12 6.48
C SER A 130 -0.40 -1.73 7.60
N ASN A 131 -1.01 -0.91 8.45
CA ASN A 131 -1.81 -1.36 9.60
C ASN A 131 -3.12 -0.55 9.71
N PRO A 132 -4.11 -0.82 8.84
CA PRO A 132 -5.38 -0.14 8.85
C PRO A 132 -6.17 -0.44 10.14
N ASP A 133 -7.04 0.50 10.53
CA ASP A 133 -8.01 0.23 11.60
C ASP A 133 -8.88 -0.98 11.18
N PRO A 134 -9.05 -2.00 12.04
CA PRO A 134 -9.83 -3.20 11.72
C PRO A 134 -11.26 -2.90 11.25
N SER A 135 -11.83 -1.77 11.69
CA SER A 135 -13.17 -1.35 11.27
C SER A 135 -13.28 -0.97 9.79
N TRP A 136 -12.15 -0.83 9.08
CA TRP A 136 -12.10 -0.47 7.67
C TRP A 136 -12.02 -1.68 6.73
N GLU A 137 -11.74 -2.89 7.24
CA GLU A 137 -11.52 -4.09 6.42
C GLU A 137 -12.65 -4.35 5.44
N GLU A 138 -13.92 -4.30 5.90
CA GLU A 138 -15.09 -4.56 5.05
C GLU A 138 -15.23 -3.56 3.88
N TYR A 139 -14.67 -2.34 4.02
CA TYR A 139 -14.71 -1.30 3.00
C TYR A 139 -13.49 -1.32 2.07
N LEU A 140 -12.37 -1.93 2.50
CA LEU A 140 -11.15 -2.03 1.72
C LEU A 140 -11.12 -3.24 0.78
N ILE A 141 -11.90 -4.29 1.08
CA ILE A 141 -11.98 -5.52 0.28
C ILE A 141 -12.81 -5.32 -0.98
N SER A 142 -13.78 -4.44 -0.95
CA SER A 142 -14.70 -4.15 -2.05
C SER A 142 -14.23 -3.05 -3.01
N ALA A 143 -13.04 -2.52 -2.83
CA ALA A 143 -12.47 -1.43 -3.64
C ALA A 143 -11.44 -1.91 -4.67
#